data_d2b92e954b12b0214079789936552c53
#
_entry.id   d2b92e954b12b0214079789936552c53
#
_cell.length_a   1.000
_cell.length_b   1.000
_cell.length_c   1.000
_cell.angle_alpha   90.00
_cell.angle_beta   90.00
_cell.angle_gamma   90.00
#
_symmetry.space_group_name_H-M   'P 1'
#
loop_
_entity.id
_entity.type
_entity.pdbx_description
1 polymer ?
#
loop_
_entity_poly.entity_id
_entity_poly.type
_entity_poly.pdbx_seq_one_letter_code
_entity_poly.pdbx_strand_id
1 'polypeptide(L)'
;MTERIVIVGGGTGGTVIANRLTERLEPELETDDVEIVLINDGEKQFYKPAYLYIPFGKKEVSDATKPIRDLIPRAVDFQVDRVERIDTDRKQVTLASGGRLAYDQLVLATGANLVPEETPGLVEGGHHFYGPEGAKALREELVEFREGHIVLSVIGVPHMCPAAPVEFTLMVDDWLRKRGLREDVEITYTYPIQRAHGLQSIADWVTPIFEERDINLETFFNVEEVDPDAQVLETMEGKEMEYDLLVGIPPHDGSDLVREAGLGDDGWVAVDQHTLEAEHAEDVYAVGDIADVPTSKAGSVAHYEAAEVADRIASRVRDQQPIASFDGKTVCFIETGMDEATFVDFDYGSEPTMREPSKPIHWSKLGYNESYWLTARGLI
;
A
#
# COMPACT_ATOMS: atom_id res chain seq x y z
N MET A 1 -20.18 2.57 31.38
CA MET A 1 -18.78 2.04 31.24
C MET A 1 -18.23 2.71 30.02
N THR A 2 -17.01 3.18 30.09
CA THR A 2 -16.35 3.79 28.92
C THR A 2 -16.15 2.74 27.84
N GLU A 3 -16.65 2.98 26.63
CA GLU A 3 -16.46 2.12 25.47
C GLU A 3 -15.09 2.38 24.86
N ARG A 4 -14.32 1.34 24.63
CA ARG A 4 -12.95 1.46 24.13
C ARG A 4 -12.84 1.00 22.69
N ILE A 5 -12.38 1.91 21.82
CA ILE A 5 -12.06 1.66 20.43
C ILE A 5 -10.54 1.54 20.30
N VAL A 6 -10.04 0.37 19.90
CA VAL A 6 -8.61 0.13 19.72
C VAL A 6 -8.30 0.09 18.21
N ILE A 7 -7.33 0.87 17.78
CA ILE A 7 -6.83 0.93 16.40
C ILE A 7 -5.40 0.38 16.40
N VAL A 8 -5.14 -0.66 15.63
CA VAL A 8 -3.82 -1.27 15.47
C VAL A 8 -3.23 -0.89 14.11
N GLY A 9 -2.15 -0.11 14.14
CA GLY A 9 -1.48 0.42 12.95
C GLY A 9 -1.71 1.91 12.75
N GLY A 10 -0.63 2.69 12.72
CA GLY A 10 -0.61 4.15 12.54
C GLY A 10 -0.31 4.61 11.12
N GLY A 11 -0.59 3.75 10.12
CA GLY A 11 -0.50 4.08 8.70
C GLY A 11 -1.65 4.97 8.23
N THR A 12 -1.86 5.03 6.90
CA THR A 12 -2.94 5.85 6.28
C THR A 12 -4.30 5.52 6.88
N GLY A 13 -4.71 4.24 6.87
CA GLY A 13 -6.01 3.82 7.40
C GLY A 13 -6.19 4.19 8.87
N GLY A 14 -5.21 3.84 9.73
CA GLY A 14 -5.31 4.07 11.17
C GLY A 14 -5.34 5.55 11.57
N THR A 15 -4.55 6.41 10.92
CA THR A 15 -4.58 7.86 11.22
C THR A 15 -5.86 8.51 10.72
N VAL A 16 -6.36 8.15 9.54
CA VAL A 16 -7.62 8.67 9.02
C VAL A 16 -8.78 8.26 9.91
N ILE A 17 -8.86 6.98 10.31
CA ILE A 17 -9.96 6.52 11.17
C ILE A 17 -9.90 7.14 12.56
N ALA A 18 -8.70 7.34 13.14
CA ALA A 18 -8.55 8.01 14.42
C ALA A 18 -9.07 9.47 14.38
N ASN A 19 -8.78 10.20 13.30
CA ASN A 19 -9.30 11.55 13.08
C ASN A 19 -10.82 11.55 12.89
N ARG A 20 -11.34 10.66 12.03
CA ARG A 20 -12.78 10.57 11.74
C ARG A 20 -13.59 10.17 12.96
N LEU A 21 -13.11 9.19 13.74
CA LEU A 21 -13.79 8.80 14.97
C LEU A 21 -13.80 9.94 16.00
N THR A 22 -12.68 10.67 16.13
CA THR A 22 -12.64 11.83 17.05
C THR A 22 -13.65 12.90 16.64
N GLU A 23 -13.79 13.20 15.34
CA GLU A 23 -14.78 14.15 14.83
C GLU A 23 -16.22 13.69 15.11
N ARG A 24 -16.50 12.42 14.85
CA ARG A 24 -17.85 11.87 14.98
C ARG A 24 -18.30 11.65 16.42
N LEU A 25 -17.36 11.30 17.28
CA LEU A 25 -17.63 10.96 18.70
C LEU A 25 -17.15 12.05 19.67
N GLU A 26 -17.02 13.30 19.19
CA GLU A 26 -16.60 14.43 20.04
C GLU A 26 -17.42 14.55 21.34
N PRO A 27 -18.77 14.48 21.34
CA PRO A 27 -19.55 14.55 22.56
C PRO A 27 -19.30 13.40 23.55
N GLU A 28 -19.12 12.19 23.04
CA GLU A 28 -18.87 10.97 23.83
C GLU A 28 -17.44 10.97 24.41
N LEU A 29 -16.47 11.55 23.69
CA LEU A 29 -15.11 11.76 24.18
C LEU A 29 -15.03 12.84 25.27
N GLU A 30 -15.82 13.93 25.15
CA GLU A 30 -15.89 14.99 26.16
C GLU A 30 -16.48 14.52 27.50
N THR A 31 -17.35 13.49 27.45
CA THR A 31 -17.99 12.91 28.64
C THR A 31 -17.29 11.66 29.18
N ASP A 32 -16.16 11.27 28.61
CA ASP A 32 -15.44 10.03 28.89
C ASP A 32 -16.30 8.76 28.69
N ASP A 33 -17.33 8.84 27.86
CA ASP A 33 -18.14 7.66 27.50
C ASP A 33 -17.43 6.78 26.45
N VAL A 34 -16.50 7.38 25.69
CA VAL A 34 -15.65 6.70 24.69
C VAL A 34 -14.19 7.01 24.91
N GLU A 35 -13.33 6.03 24.67
CA GLU A 35 -11.87 6.14 24.62
C GLU A 35 -11.36 5.61 23.28
N ILE A 36 -10.49 6.35 22.59
CA ILE A 36 -9.84 5.91 21.35
C ILE A 36 -8.36 5.70 21.62
N VAL A 37 -7.87 4.48 21.38
CA VAL A 37 -6.46 4.10 21.54
C VAL A 37 -5.89 3.71 20.19
N LEU A 38 -4.80 4.35 19.76
CA LEU A 38 -4.04 3.99 18.57
C LEU A 38 -2.71 3.37 19.00
N ILE A 39 -2.44 2.15 18.54
CA ILE A 39 -1.21 1.41 18.84
C ILE A 39 -0.43 1.26 17.54
N ASN A 40 0.87 1.60 17.56
CA ASN A 40 1.77 1.40 16.43
C ASN A 40 3.16 1.01 16.92
N ASP A 41 3.86 0.17 16.20
CA ASP A 41 5.20 -0.34 16.54
C ASP A 41 6.32 0.70 16.40
N GLY A 42 6.01 1.89 15.88
CA GLY A 42 6.94 3.02 15.75
C GLY A 42 6.25 4.36 15.89
N GLU A 43 7.05 5.41 16.05
CA GLU A 43 6.56 6.79 16.24
C GLU A 43 6.17 7.49 14.94
N LYS A 44 6.54 6.92 13.78
CA LYS A 44 6.47 7.59 12.48
C LYS A 44 5.51 6.93 11.53
N GLN A 45 4.80 7.76 10.78
CA GLN A 45 4.06 7.35 9.59
C GLN A 45 4.89 7.62 8.34
N PHE A 46 4.75 6.73 7.36
CA PHE A 46 5.41 6.81 6.07
C PHE A 46 4.36 6.93 4.96
N TYR A 47 4.52 7.95 4.13
CA TYR A 47 3.73 8.13 2.92
C TYR A 47 4.33 7.32 1.77
N LYS A 48 3.94 6.05 1.65
CA LYS A 48 4.51 5.08 0.70
C LYS A 48 4.50 5.55 -0.77
N PRO A 49 3.45 6.25 -1.30
CA PRO A 49 3.47 6.73 -2.69
C PRO A 49 4.62 7.68 -3.04
N ALA A 50 5.21 8.35 -2.05
CA ALA A 50 6.40 9.20 -2.29
C ALA A 50 7.66 8.39 -2.61
N TYR A 51 7.71 7.10 -2.25
CA TYR A 51 8.87 6.25 -2.51
C TYR A 51 9.15 6.04 -3.99
N LEU A 52 8.10 6.06 -4.83
CA LEU A 52 8.22 6.03 -6.29
C LEU A 52 9.14 7.13 -6.85
N TYR A 53 9.20 8.29 -6.19
CA TYR A 53 9.93 9.46 -6.67
C TYR A 53 11.37 9.56 -6.13
N ILE A 54 11.69 8.79 -5.07
CA ILE A 54 13.02 8.80 -4.43
C ILE A 54 14.12 8.31 -5.39
N PRO A 55 13.96 7.21 -6.15
CA PRO A 55 14.97 6.74 -7.10
C PRO A 55 15.37 7.79 -8.14
N PHE A 56 14.43 8.66 -8.51
CA PHE A 56 14.67 9.74 -9.49
C PHE A 56 15.16 11.06 -8.87
N GLY A 57 15.41 11.08 -7.55
CA GLY A 57 15.88 12.28 -6.84
C GLY A 57 14.84 13.40 -6.74
N LYS A 58 13.55 13.09 -6.90
CA LYS A 58 12.45 14.04 -6.81
C LYS A 58 11.92 14.23 -5.40
N LYS A 59 12.17 13.26 -4.51
CA LYS A 59 11.80 13.27 -3.11
C LYS A 59 12.92 12.66 -2.27
N GLU A 60 12.96 13.05 -0.99
CA GLU A 60 13.79 12.43 0.03
C GLU A 60 12.92 11.62 0.99
N VAL A 61 13.50 10.67 1.73
CA VAL A 61 12.78 9.88 2.73
C VAL A 61 12.13 10.79 3.79
N SER A 62 12.78 11.90 4.14
CA SER A 62 12.25 12.89 5.08
C SER A 62 10.95 13.55 4.61
N ASP A 63 10.75 13.71 3.30
CA ASP A 63 9.52 14.28 2.72
C ASP A 63 8.34 13.32 2.86
N ALA A 64 8.65 12.02 2.91
CA ALA A 64 7.69 10.93 3.03
C ALA A 64 7.41 10.51 4.49
N THR A 65 7.93 11.24 5.49
CA THR A 65 7.88 10.78 6.88
C THR A 65 7.39 11.87 7.81
N LYS A 66 6.44 11.53 8.70
CA LYS A 66 6.02 12.42 9.82
C LYS A 66 5.79 11.63 11.11
N PRO A 67 5.95 12.29 12.28
CA PRO A 67 5.52 11.71 13.54
C PRO A 67 4.00 11.46 13.53
N ILE A 68 3.56 10.28 13.94
CA ILE A 68 2.12 9.94 14.03
C ILE A 68 1.41 10.92 14.95
N ARG A 69 2.07 11.34 16.06
CA ARG A 69 1.48 12.27 17.03
C ARG A 69 1.09 13.63 16.44
N ASP A 70 1.73 14.04 15.35
CA ASP A 70 1.42 15.29 14.65
C ASP A 70 0.23 15.15 13.69
N LEU A 71 -0.22 13.89 13.44
CA LEU A 71 -1.26 13.56 12.49
C LEU A 71 -2.59 13.21 13.13
N ILE A 72 -2.62 12.95 14.44
CA ILE A 72 -3.82 12.52 15.17
C ILE A 72 -4.23 13.54 16.25
N PRO A 73 -5.52 13.61 16.59
CA PRO A 73 -6.01 14.47 17.67
C PRO A 73 -5.42 14.14 19.03
N ARG A 74 -5.37 15.12 19.92
CA ARG A 74 -4.89 14.93 21.29
C ARG A 74 -5.79 14.01 22.14
N ALA A 75 -7.06 13.92 21.78
CA ALA A 75 -8.02 13.04 22.43
C ALA A 75 -7.73 11.54 22.19
N VAL A 76 -6.93 11.21 21.17
CA VAL A 76 -6.52 9.83 20.91
C VAL A 76 -5.32 9.49 21.79
N ASP A 77 -5.43 8.43 22.60
CA ASP A 77 -4.31 7.84 23.33
C ASP A 77 -3.40 7.10 22.33
N PHE A 78 -2.18 7.61 22.13
CA PHE A 78 -1.22 7.02 21.21
C PHE A 78 -0.16 6.22 21.97
N GLN A 79 -0.11 4.93 21.71
CA GLN A 79 0.83 4.01 22.33
C GLN A 79 1.82 3.49 21.30
N VAL A 80 3.11 3.70 21.56
CA VAL A 80 4.20 3.13 20.73
C VAL A 80 4.53 1.76 21.31
N ASP A 81 3.92 0.74 20.72
CA ASP A 81 4.12 -0.65 21.09
C ASP A 81 3.67 -1.55 19.91
N ARG A 82 4.04 -2.81 19.94
CA ARG A 82 3.60 -3.80 18.96
C ARG A 82 2.52 -4.70 19.59
N VAL A 83 1.42 -4.91 18.85
CA VAL A 83 0.44 -5.93 19.20
C VAL A 83 0.99 -7.29 18.77
N GLU A 84 1.14 -8.21 19.72
CA GLU A 84 1.65 -9.56 19.47
C GLU A 84 0.54 -10.62 19.40
N ARG A 85 -0.62 -10.32 19.99
CA ARG A 85 -1.75 -11.26 19.99
C ARG A 85 -3.08 -10.53 20.07
N ILE A 86 -4.06 -11.06 19.34
CA ILE A 86 -5.47 -10.69 19.43
C ILE A 86 -6.24 -11.90 19.98
N ASP A 87 -7.02 -11.71 21.02
CA ASP A 87 -7.97 -12.69 21.57
C ASP A 87 -9.38 -12.15 21.31
N THR A 88 -10.00 -12.62 20.23
CA THR A 88 -11.31 -12.15 19.78
C THR A 88 -12.44 -12.60 20.72
N ASP A 89 -12.31 -13.78 21.36
CA ASP A 89 -13.28 -14.30 22.31
C ASP A 89 -13.34 -13.44 23.58
N ARG A 90 -12.17 -12.94 24.04
CA ARG A 90 -12.06 -12.07 25.22
C ARG A 90 -12.05 -10.59 24.89
N LYS A 91 -12.12 -10.24 23.63
CA LYS A 91 -11.98 -8.86 23.14
C LYS A 91 -10.76 -8.16 23.75
N GLN A 92 -9.57 -8.72 23.58
CA GLN A 92 -8.35 -8.23 24.18
C GLN A 92 -7.16 -8.33 23.22
N VAL A 93 -6.32 -7.30 23.18
CA VAL A 93 -5.01 -7.34 22.52
C VAL A 93 -3.90 -7.45 23.57
N THR A 94 -2.83 -8.19 23.26
CA THR A 94 -1.61 -8.29 24.07
C THR A 94 -0.48 -7.55 23.37
N LEU A 95 0.23 -6.73 24.13
CA LEU A 95 1.33 -5.90 23.66
C LEU A 95 2.69 -6.57 23.90
N ALA A 96 3.68 -6.25 23.09
CA ALA A 96 5.06 -6.73 23.23
C ALA A 96 5.68 -6.33 24.59
N SER A 97 5.29 -5.20 25.14
CA SER A 97 5.66 -4.79 26.51
C SER A 97 5.07 -5.68 27.63
N GLY A 98 4.18 -6.62 27.27
CA GLY A 98 3.46 -7.50 28.20
C GLY A 98 2.13 -6.90 28.71
N GLY A 99 1.78 -5.67 28.28
CA GLY A 99 0.49 -5.05 28.57
C GLY A 99 -0.66 -5.79 27.88
N ARG A 100 -1.88 -5.64 28.44
CA ARG A 100 -3.11 -6.13 27.83
C ARG A 100 -4.14 -5.04 27.82
N LEU A 101 -4.81 -4.89 26.69
CA LEU A 101 -5.83 -3.87 26.48
C LEU A 101 -7.12 -4.54 25.99
N ALA A 102 -8.19 -4.39 26.77
CA ALA A 102 -9.51 -4.82 26.34
C ALA A 102 -10.08 -3.78 25.34
N TYR A 103 -10.90 -4.24 24.42
CA TYR A 103 -11.60 -3.37 23.47
C TYR A 103 -13.10 -3.74 23.40
N ASP A 104 -13.90 -2.76 23.04
CA ASP A 104 -15.29 -2.96 22.62
C ASP A 104 -15.36 -3.01 21.10
N GLN A 105 -14.53 -2.20 20.41
CA GLN A 105 -14.36 -2.19 18.96
C GLN A 105 -12.87 -2.26 18.62
N LEU A 106 -12.50 -3.07 17.63
CA LEU A 106 -11.11 -3.24 17.16
C LEU A 106 -11.01 -2.90 15.68
N VAL A 107 -10.05 -2.07 15.33
CA VAL A 107 -9.71 -1.77 13.93
C VAL A 107 -8.30 -2.23 13.62
N LEU A 108 -8.16 -3.09 12.61
CA LEU A 108 -6.88 -3.54 12.09
C LEU A 108 -6.51 -2.69 10.86
N ALA A 109 -5.44 -1.94 10.96
CA ALA A 109 -4.90 -1.05 9.92
C ALA A 109 -3.40 -1.27 9.72
N THR A 110 -2.94 -2.51 9.89
CA THR A 110 -1.52 -2.90 9.93
C THR A 110 -0.84 -2.88 8.55
N GLY A 111 -1.62 -2.82 7.48
CA GLY A 111 -1.11 -2.82 6.12
C GLY A 111 -0.60 -4.19 5.68
N ALA A 112 0.34 -4.21 4.73
CA ALA A 112 0.98 -5.41 4.21
C ALA A 112 2.47 -5.40 4.52
N ASN A 113 3.07 -6.58 4.69
CA ASN A 113 4.49 -6.81 4.89
C ASN A 113 5.19 -7.09 3.55
N LEU A 114 6.40 -6.58 3.39
CA LEU A 114 7.29 -7.00 2.32
C LEU A 114 8.07 -8.21 2.83
N VAL A 115 8.15 -9.26 2.03
CA VAL A 115 8.85 -10.51 2.38
C VAL A 115 9.84 -10.90 1.26
N PRO A 116 10.83 -10.04 0.94
CA PRO A 116 11.80 -10.31 -0.11
C PRO A 116 12.63 -11.57 0.15
N GLU A 117 12.79 -11.97 1.41
CA GLU A 117 13.47 -13.18 1.84
C GLU A 117 12.78 -14.49 1.42
N GLU A 118 11.51 -14.45 1.04
CA GLU A 118 10.80 -15.62 0.50
C GLU A 118 11.26 -15.99 -0.91
N THR A 119 11.93 -15.05 -1.61
CA THR A 119 12.54 -15.32 -2.91
C THR A 119 14.06 -15.38 -2.72
N PRO A 120 14.68 -16.57 -2.83
CA PRO A 120 16.11 -16.72 -2.65
C PRO A 120 16.92 -15.75 -3.52
N GLY A 121 17.94 -15.11 -2.95
CA GLY A 121 18.83 -14.17 -3.64
C GLY A 121 18.23 -12.80 -3.99
N LEU A 122 16.93 -12.57 -3.78
CA LEU A 122 16.31 -11.28 -4.10
C LEU A 122 16.85 -10.14 -3.22
N VAL A 123 17.12 -10.41 -1.96
CA VAL A 123 17.67 -9.41 -1.02
C VAL A 123 19.06 -8.94 -1.46
N GLU A 124 19.88 -9.85 -1.96
CA GLU A 124 21.26 -9.61 -2.37
C GLU A 124 21.35 -9.04 -3.80
N GLY A 125 20.51 -9.54 -4.73
CA GLY A 125 20.60 -9.25 -6.16
C GLY A 125 19.60 -8.20 -6.66
N GLY A 126 18.58 -7.86 -5.88
CA GLY A 126 17.50 -6.98 -6.29
C GLY A 126 17.43 -5.67 -5.52
N HIS A 127 16.83 -4.68 -6.16
CA HIS A 127 16.44 -3.40 -5.56
C HIS A 127 14.94 -3.22 -5.63
N HIS A 128 14.34 -2.38 -4.79
CA HIS A 128 12.93 -2.03 -4.86
C HIS A 128 12.67 -0.62 -4.36
N PHE A 129 11.48 -0.08 -4.65
CA PHE A 129 11.03 1.23 -4.17
C PHE A 129 9.79 1.15 -3.26
N TYR A 130 9.51 -0.01 -2.68
CA TYR A 130 8.36 -0.23 -1.78
C TYR A 130 8.65 0.09 -0.30
N GLY A 131 9.88 0.44 0.01
CA GLY A 131 10.32 0.88 1.33
C GLY A 131 11.35 1.99 1.26
N PRO A 132 11.56 2.75 2.35
CA PRO A 132 12.44 3.92 2.34
C PRO A 132 13.91 3.58 2.04
N GLU A 133 14.43 2.52 2.63
CA GLU A 133 15.82 2.09 2.42
C GLU A 133 16.01 1.50 1.01
N GLY A 134 15.07 0.68 0.55
CA GLY A 134 15.10 0.13 -0.82
C GLY A 134 15.05 1.23 -1.88
N ALA A 135 14.15 2.21 -1.72
CA ALA A 135 14.05 3.34 -2.65
C ALA A 135 15.33 4.19 -2.70
N LYS A 136 16.00 4.35 -1.56
CA LYS A 136 17.28 5.05 -1.48
C LYS A 136 18.41 4.26 -2.13
N ALA A 137 18.52 2.95 -1.86
CA ALA A 137 19.51 2.08 -2.49
C ALA A 137 19.32 2.05 -4.02
N LEU A 138 18.07 1.90 -4.48
CA LEU A 138 17.76 1.95 -5.91
C LEU A 138 18.16 3.28 -6.56
N ARG A 139 18.06 4.41 -5.85
CA ARG A 139 18.52 5.71 -6.35
C ARG A 139 20.03 5.72 -6.59
N GLU A 140 20.81 5.16 -5.68
CA GLU A 140 22.26 5.12 -5.77
C GLU A 140 22.68 4.35 -7.04
N GLU A 141 22.09 3.19 -7.29
CA GLU A 141 22.34 2.39 -8.50
C GLU A 141 21.83 3.09 -9.77
N LEU A 142 20.59 3.55 -9.78
CA LEU A 142 19.97 4.16 -10.96
C LEU A 142 20.71 5.42 -11.42
N VAL A 143 21.21 6.26 -10.49
CA VAL A 143 21.96 7.48 -10.82
C VAL A 143 23.27 7.16 -11.53
N GLU A 144 23.93 6.07 -11.17
CA GLU A 144 25.19 5.64 -11.79
C GLU A 144 24.98 4.78 -13.05
N PHE A 145 23.78 4.27 -13.29
CA PHE A 145 23.47 3.41 -14.44
C PHE A 145 23.60 4.16 -15.78
N ARG A 146 24.28 3.58 -16.76
CA ARG A 146 24.56 4.21 -18.06
C ARG A 146 24.18 3.35 -19.25
N GLU A 147 24.40 2.07 -19.19
CA GLU A 147 24.16 1.08 -20.25
C GLU A 147 23.83 -0.29 -19.64
N GLY A 148 23.18 -1.14 -20.39
CA GLY A 148 22.85 -2.51 -19.98
C GLY A 148 21.36 -2.78 -19.89
N HIS A 149 20.96 -3.79 -19.14
CA HIS A 149 19.60 -4.29 -19.06
C HIS A 149 18.97 -4.01 -17.69
N ILE A 150 17.94 -3.17 -17.68
CA ILE A 150 17.10 -2.95 -16.49
C ILE A 150 15.91 -3.91 -16.57
N VAL A 151 15.79 -4.80 -15.58
CA VAL A 151 14.62 -5.68 -15.44
C VAL A 151 13.77 -5.19 -14.27
N LEU A 152 12.53 -4.77 -14.53
CA LEU A 152 11.52 -4.61 -13.49
C LEU A 152 10.68 -5.87 -13.42
N SER A 153 10.79 -6.60 -12.32
CA SER A 153 10.10 -7.87 -12.11
C SER A 153 9.09 -7.79 -10.98
N VAL A 154 7.82 -8.04 -11.26
CA VAL A 154 6.82 -8.27 -10.23
C VAL A 154 6.89 -9.74 -9.82
N ILE A 155 7.41 -10.00 -8.62
CA ILE A 155 7.75 -11.35 -8.15
C ILE A 155 6.51 -12.08 -7.64
N GLY A 156 5.64 -11.37 -6.92
CA GLY A 156 4.44 -11.97 -6.33
C GLY A 156 3.18 -11.11 -6.46
N VAL A 157 2.03 -11.76 -6.44
CA VAL A 157 0.71 -11.14 -6.39
C VAL A 157 -0.12 -11.80 -5.29
N PRO A 158 -0.94 -11.05 -4.51
CA PRO A 158 -1.15 -9.60 -4.59
C PRO A 158 0.04 -8.80 -4.05
N HIS A 159 0.12 -7.52 -4.44
CA HIS A 159 1.08 -6.58 -3.88
C HIS A 159 0.46 -5.19 -3.69
N MET A 160 1.05 -4.37 -2.83
CA MET A 160 0.62 -2.98 -2.63
C MET A 160 0.76 -2.19 -3.92
N CYS A 161 -0.17 -1.24 -4.13
CA CYS A 161 -0.14 -0.30 -5.25
C CYS A 161 0.16 -0.98 -6.60
N PRO A 162 -0.76 -1.80 -7.15
CA PRO A 162 -0.51 -2.57 -8.37
C PRO A 162 -0.12 -1.73 -9.59
N ALA A 163 -0.45 -0.44 -9.61
CA ALA A 163 -0.04 0.49 -10.64
C ALA A 163 1.44 0.91 -10.57
N ALA A 164 2.05 0.87 -9.38
CA ALA A 164 3.39 1.41 -9.17
C ALA A 164 4.51 0.75 -10.02
N PRO A 165 4.51 -0.56 -10.29
CA PRO A 165 5.49 -1.16 -11.20
C PRO A 165 5.39 -0.60 -12.63
N VAL A 166 4.16 -0.43 -13.14
CA VAL A 166 3.92 0.21 -14.45
C VAL A 166 4.41 1.65 -14.45
N GLU A 167 4.07 2.42 -13.41
CA GLU A 167 4.52 3.81 -13.24
C GLU A 167 6.05 3.90 -13.27
N PHE A 168 6.72 3.09 -12.47
CA PHE A 168 8.18 3.10 -12.39
C PHE A 168 8.81 2.79 -13.76
N THR A 169 8.29 1.79 -14.47
CA THR A 169 8.79 1.41 -15.80
C THR A 169 8.67 2.57 -16.80
N LEU A 170 7.51 3.22 -16.86
CA LEU A 170 7.30 4.37 -17.74
C LEU A 170 8.10 5.62 -17.32
N MET A 171 8.31 5.79 -16.02
CA MET A 171 9.14 6.88 -15.49
C MET A 171 10.62 6.64 -15.80
N VAL A 172 11.14 5.42 -15.67
CA VAL A 172 12.54 5.11 -15.97
C VAL A 172 12.84 5.26 -17.45
N ASP A 173 11.91 4.83 -18.34
CA ASP A 173 12.03 5.04 -19.79
C ASP A 173 12.16 6.53 -20.12
N ASP A 174 11.25 7.38 -19.64
CA ASP A 174 11.28 8.82 -19.91
C ASP A 174 12.51 9.50 -19.25
N TRP A 175 12.92 9.06 -18.06
CA TRP A 175 14.09 9.56 -17.36
C TRP A 175 15.39 9.25 -18.13
N LEU A 176 15.52 8.06 -18.70
CA LEU A 176 16.64 7.68 -19.56
C LEU A 176 16.63 8.48 -20.86
N ARG A 177 15.47 8.70 -21.50
CA ARG A 177 15.33 9.55 -22.69
C ARG A 177 15.79 10.97 -22.43
N LYS A 178 15.38 11.56 -21.31
CA LYS A 178 15.79 12.93 -20.89
C LYS A 178 17.28 13.05 -20.62
N ARG A 179 17.95 11.94 -20.29
CA ARG A 179 19.41 11.86 -20.09
C ARG A 179 20.18 11.49 -21.36
N GLY A 180 19.50 11.13 -22.45
CA GLY A 180 20.12 10.65 -23.69
C GLY A 180 20.75 9.26 -23.55
N LEU A 181 20.27 8.42 -22.63
CA LEU A 181 20.77 7.09 -22.32
C LEU A 181 19.86 5.96 -22.83
N ARG A 182 18.65 6.29 -23.30
CA ARG A 182 17.62 5.28 -23.59
C ARG A 182 18.04 4.25 -24.65
N GLU A 183 18.84 4.66 -25.64
CA GLU A 183 19.30 3.78 -26.72
C GLU A 183 20.37 2.78 -26.25
N ASP A 184 21.04 3.05 -25.13
CA ASP A 184 22.08 2.21 -24.55
C ASP A 184 21.53 1.28 -23.45
N VAL A 185 20.22 1.37 -23.15
CA VAL A 185 19.57 0.62 -22.05
C VAL A 185 18.38 -0.16 -22.56
N GLU A 186 18.45 -1.47 -22.38
CA GLU A 186 17.29 -2.36 -22.56
C GLU A 186 16.40 -2.28 -21.29
N ILE A 187 15.07 -2.27 -21.49
CA ILE A 187 14.11 -2.32 -20.39
C ILE A 187 13.17 -3.50 -20.61
N THR A 188 13.08 -4.37 -19.61
CA THR A 188 12.11 -5.46 -19.56
C THR A 188 11.21 -5.33 -18.34
N TYR A 189 9.91 -5.46 -18.56
CA TYR A 189 8.91 -5.58 -17.51
C TYR A 189 8.41 -7.01 -17.45
N THR A 190 8.46 -7.66 -16.28
CA THR A 190 7.94 -9.01 -16.11
C THR A 190 6.76 -9.06 -15.15
N TYR A 191 5.82 -9.98 -15.42
CA TYR A 191 4.65 -10.17 -14.59
C TYR A 191 4.26 -11.65 -14.48
N PRO A 192 3.84 -12.15 -13.29
CA PRO A 192 3.65 -13.59 -13.08
C PRO A 192 2.41 -14.18 -13.74
N ILE A 193 1.43 -13.37 -14.15
CA ILE A 193 0.24 -13.84 -14.87
C ILE A 193 0.31 -13.53 -16.38
N GLN A 194 -0.71 -13.90 -17.13
CA GLN A 194 -0.75 -13.81 -18.61
C GLN A 194 -0.83 -12.37 -19.18
N ARG A 195 -0.74 -11.35 -18.37
CA ARG A 195 -0.89 -9.94 -18.76
C ARG A 195 -0.06 -9.02 -17.87
N ALA A 196 0.16 -7.79 -18.32
CA ALA A 196 1.03 -6.82 -17.66
C ALA A 196 0.51 -6.27 -16.30
N HIS A 197 -0.74 -6.57 -15.93
CA HIS A 197 -1.35 -6.06 -14.70
C HIS A 197 -2.51 -6.95 -14.24
N GLY A 198 -2.82 -6.94 -12.94
CA GLY A 198 -3.97 -7.68 -12.38
C GLY A 198 -5.32 -7.30 -12.99
N LEU A 199 -5.56 -6.01 -13.29
CA LEU A 199 -6.75 -5.53 -13.97
C LEU A 199 -6.56 -5.55 -15.50
N GLN A 200 -7.50 -6.19 -16.21
CA GLN A 200 -7.43 -6.34 -17.67
C GLN A 200 -7.38 -4.98 -18.38
N SER A 201 -8.20 -4.03 -17.97
CA SER A 201 -8.25 -2.69 -18.58
C SER A 201 -6.93 -1.93 -18.51
N ILE A 202 -6.18 -2.08 -17.40
CA ILE A 202 -4.85 -1.48 -17.27
C ILE A 202 -3.83 -2.24 -18.13
N ALA A 203 -3.91 -3.57 -18.18
CA ALA A 203 -3.05 -4.36 -19.03
C ALA A 203 -3.24 -4.03 -20.52
N ASP A 204 -4.49 -3.92 -20.98
CA ASP A 204 -4.85 -3.55 -22.36
C ASP A 204 -4.40 -2.13 -22.71
N TRP A 205 -4.40 -1.23 -21.72
CA TRP A 205 -3.94 0.14 -21.88
C TRP A 205 -2.40 0.23 -21.97
N VAL A 206 -1.68 -0.49 -21.10
CA VAL A 206 -0.21 -0.32 -20.98
C VAL A 206 0.57 -1.13 -22.02
N THR A 207 0.05 -2.30 -22.44
CA THR A 207 0.76 -3.19 -23.39
C THR A 207 1.16 -2.46 -24.68
N PRO A 208 0.26 -1.74 -25.40
CA PRO A 208 0.66 -1.01 -26.60
C PRO A 208 1.64 0.15 -26.30
N ILE A 209 1.60 0.73 -25.11
CA ILE A 209 2.56 1.78 -24.70
C ILE A 209 3.95 1.17 -24.52
N PHE A 210 4.06 -0.03 -23.95
CA PHE A 210 5.33 -0.73 -23.84
C PHE A 210 5.91 -1.06 -25.23
N GLU A 211 5.08 -1.55 -26.15
CA GLU A 211 5.49 -1.80 -27.55
C GLU A 211 5.97 -0.52 -28.24
N GLU A 212 5.24 0.60 -28.12
CA GLU A 212 5.60 1.87 -28.72
C GLU A 212 6.93 2.44 -28.19
N ARG A 213 7.22 2.17 -26.89
CA ARG A 213 8.40 2.67 -26.20
C ARG A 213 9.59 1.72 -26.22
N ASP A 214 9.49 0.60 -26.94
CA ASP A 214 10.53 -0.43 -26.99
C ASP A 214 10.88 -0.97 -25.58
N ILE A 215 9.82 -1.25 -24.79
CA ILE A 215 9.90 -1.88 -23.48
C ILE A 215 9.44 -3.33 -23.64
N ASN A 216 10.30 -4.28 -23.34
CA ASN A 216 9.97 -5.71 -23.43
C ASN A 216 8.95 -6.08 -22.35
N LEU A 217 7.96 -6.88 -22.70
CA LEU A 217 6.97 -7.44 -21.78
C LEU A 217 7.06 -8.96 -21.74
N GLU A 218 7.44 -9.50 -20.59
CA GLU A 218 7.44 -10.94 -20.35
C GLU A 218 6.36 -11.31 -19.33
N THR A 219 5.39 -12.08 -19.77
CA THR A 219 4.28 -12.58 -18.94
C THR A 219 4.46 -14.06 -18.61
N PHE A 220 3.68 -14.58 -17.63
CA PHE A 220 3.94 -15.91 -17.06
C PHE A 220 5.40 -16.06 -16.61
N PHE A 221 5.95 -15.02 -16.01
CA PHE A 221 7.31 -15.01 -15.54
C PHE A 221 7.30 -15.14 -13.99
N ASN A 222 7.27 -16.40 -13.53
CA ASN A 222 7.17 -16.72 -12.11
C ASN A 222 8.56 -16.93 -11.53
N VAL A 223 9.15 -15.86 -10.98
CA VAL A 223 10.51 -15.92 -10.41
C VAL A 223 10.55 -16.91 -9.26
N GLU A 224 11.46 -17.88 -9.32
CA GLU A 224 11.75 -18.85 -8.28
C GLU A 224 12.93 -18.38 -7.43
N GLU A 225 14.02 -17.93 -8.09
CA GLU A 225 15.20 -17.42 -7.44
C GLU A 225 15.94 -16.36 -8.26
N VAL A 226 16.83 -15.66 -7.59
CA VAL A 226 17.75 -14.68 -8.16
C VAL A 226 19.18 -15.16 -7.88
N ASP A 227 20.01 -15.33 -8.91
CA ASP A 227 21.45 -15.51 -8.72
C ASP A 227 22.14 -14.14 -8.75
N PRO A 228 22.55 -13.59 -7.60
CA PRO A 228 23.18 -12.26 -7.54
C PRO A 228 24.61 -12.24 -8.11
N ASP A 229 25.30 -13.37 -8.13
CA ASP A 229 26.68 -13.46 -8.65
C ASP A 229 26.69 -13.55 -10.18
N ALA A 230 25.77 -14.31 -10.75
CA ALA A 230 25.56 -14.41 -12.19
C ALA A 230 24.69 -13.28 -12.77
N GLN A 231 23.99 -12.52 -11.93
CA GLN A 231 22.98 -11.52 -12.31
C GLN A 231 21.88 -12.11 -13.20
N VAL A 232 21.27 -13.20 -12.75
CA VAL A 232 20.26 -13.95 -13.48
C VAL A 232 19.00 -14.14 -12.61
N LEU A 233 17.82 -13.92 -13.21
CA LEU A 233 16.54 -14.36 -12.67
C LEU A 233 16.25 -15.75 -13.23
N GLU A 234 15.87 -16.69 -12.36
CA GLU A 234 15.38 -18.00 -12.74
C GLU A 234 13.88 -18.12 -12.40
N THR A 235 13.12 -18.74 -13.31
CA THR A 235 11.69 -18.94 -13.12
C THR A 235 11.37 -20.41 -12.81
N MET A 236 10.22 -20.66 -12.18
CA MET A 236 9.69 -22.00 -11.92
C MET A 236 9.52 -22.82 -13.21
N GLU A 237 9.38 -22.17 -14.35
CA GLU A 237 9.28 -22.80 -15.67
C GLU A 237 10.66 -23.08 -16.33
N GLY A 238 11.74 -22.72 -15.65
CA GLY A 238 13.12 -22.91 -16.13
C GLY A 238 13.54 -21.91 -17.20
N LYS A 239 12.94 -20.73 -17.23
CA LYS A 239 13.43 -19.60 -18.03
C LYS A 239 14.50 -18.85 -17.22
N GLU A 240 15.50 -18.35 -17.89
CA GLU A 240 16.54 -17.49 -17.35
C GLU A 240 16.44 -16.10 -17.99
N MET A 241 16.76 -15.06 -17.20
CA MET A 241 16.86 -13.68 -17.70
C MET A 241 18.02 -12.98 -17.02
N GLU A 242 19.02 -12.58 -17.81
CA GLU A 242 20.15 -11.80 -17.36
C GLU A 242 19.73 -10.34 -17.12
N TYR A 243 20.33 -9.68 -16.13
CA TYR A 243 20.09 -8.26 -15.84
C TYR A 243 21.40 -7.57 -15.40
N ASP A 244 21.48 -6.27 -15.63
CA ASP A 244 22.51 -5.40 -15.05
C ASP A 244 21.97 -4.62 -13.84
N LEU A 245 20.65 -4.33 -13.84
CA LEU A 245 19.93 -3.76 -12.70
C LEU A 245 18.57 -4.43 -12.54
N LEU A 246 18.36 -5.13 -11.44
CA LEU A 246 17.06 -5.71 -11.09
C LEU A 246 16.28 -4.78 -10.15
N VAL A 247 15.08 -4.40 -10.59
CA VAL A 247 14.06 -3.76 -9.75
C VAL A 247 12.98 -4.79 -9.45
N GLY A 248 13.17 -5.57 -8.38
CA GLY A 248 12.26 -6.63 -7.98
C GLY A 248 11.16 -6.08 -7.05
N ILE A 249 9.90 -6.20 -7.47
CA ILE A 249 8.78 -5.91 -6.55
C ILE A 249 8.60 -7.14 -5.66
N PRO A 250 8.95 -7.05 -4.36
CA PRO A 250 8.98 -8.22 -3.51
C PRO A 250 7.61 -8.87 -3.35
N PRO A 251 7.52 -10.14 -3.00
CA PRO A 251 6.29 -10.72 -2.50
C PRO A 251 5.77 -9.93 -1.30
N HIS A 252 4.46 -9.87 -1.18
CA HIS A 252 3.78 -9.23 -0.06
C HIS A 252 2.98 -10.27 0.69
N ASP A 253 3.04 -10.19 2.00
CA ASP A 253 2.30 -11.05 2.90
C ASP A 253 1.38 -10.24 3.80
N GLY A 254 0.33 -10.90 4.29
CA GLY A 254 -0.52 -10.37 5.34
C GLY A 254 0.20 -10.33 6.69
N SER A 255 -0.47 -10.74 7.74
CA SER A 255 0.09 -10.68 9.09
C SER A 255 -0.10 -12.01 9.82
N ASP A 256 0.97 -12.50 10.47
CA ASP A 256 0.88 -13.64 11.39
C ASP A 256 -0.09 -13.35 12.55
N LEU A 257 -0.15 -12.10 12.98
CA LEU A 257 -1.14 -11.65 13.97
C LEU A 257 -2.58 -11.98 13.56
N VAL A 258 -2.90 -11.83 12.25
CA VAL A 258 -4.21 -12.15 11.68
C VAL A 258 -4.43 -13.67 11.60
N ARG A 259 -3.42 -14.42 11.13
CA ARG A 259 -3.47 -15.90 11.08
C ARG A 259 -3.70 -16.50 12.47
N GLU A 260 -2.90 -16.09 13.45
CA GLU A 260 -2.98 -16.58 14.83
C GLU A 260 -4.30 -16.21 15.53
N ALA A 261 -4.91 -15.09 15.15
CA ALA A 261 -6.22 -14.67 15.66
C ALA A 261 -7.40 -15.36 14.95
N GLY A 262 -7.15 -16.14 13.89
CA GLY A 262 -8.20 -16.81 13.11
C GLY A 262 -9.07 -15.84 12.31
N LEU A 263 -8.51 -14.68 11.92
CA LEU A 263 -9.21 -13.63 11.18
C LEU A 263 -9.04 -13.76 9.64
N GLY A 264 -8.16 -14.68 9.21
CA GLY A 264 -7.90 -14.99 7.80
C GLY A 264 -6.72 -15.94 7.67
N ASP A 265 -6.85 -16.98 6.83
CA ASP A 265 -5.89 -18.09 6.76
C ASP A 265 -4.56 -17.72 6.11
N ASP A 266 -4.59 -16.75 5.18
CA ASP A 266 -3.43 -16.25 4.43
C ASP A 266 -2.82 -14.96 5.03
N GLY A 267 -3.32 -14.55 6.21
CA GLY A 267 -2.83 -13.37 6.91
C GLY A 267 -3.48 -12.05 6.52
N TRP A 268 -4.38 -12.06 5.53
CA TRP A 268 -5.27 -10.95 5.23
C TRP A 268 -6.58 -11.13 6.01
N VAL A 269 -7.15 -10.05 6.52
CA VAL A 269 -8.41 -10.14 7.28
C VAL A 269 -9.56 -10.36 6.33
N ALA A 270 -10.22 -11.51 6.45
CA ALA A 270 -11.45 -11.80 5.73
C ALA A 270 -12.57 -10.87 6.24
N VAL A 271 -13.08 -10.00 5.38
CA VAL A 271 -14.10 -9.01 5.72
C VAL A 271 -15.26 -9.04 4.74
N ASP A 272 -16.44 -8.68 5.21
CA ASP A 272 -17.52 -8.29 4.31
C ASP A 272 -17.10 -7.03 3.54
N GLN A 273 -17.10 -7.11 2.22
CA GLN A 273 -16.57 -6.05 1.35
C GLN A 273 -17.31 -4.70 1.45
N HIS A 274 -18.53 -4.68 1.98
CA HIS A 274 -19.35 -3.48 2.11
C HIS A 274 -19.30 -2.87 3.51
N THR A 275 -19.13 -3.70 4.53
CA THR A 275 -19.10 -3.25 5.93
C THR A 275 -17.70 -3.15 6.50
N LEU A 276 -16.72 -3.84 5.89
CA LEU A 276 -15.35 -3.99 6.36
C LEU A 276 -15.25 -4.61 7.77
N GLU A 277 -16.33 -5.28 8.22
CA GLU A 277 -16.37 -6.09 9.42
C GLU A 277 -15.73 -7.45 9.15
N ALA A 278 -14.93 -7.95 10.09
CA ALA A 278 -14.31 -9.25 9.97
C ALA A 278 -15.40 -10.36 9.96
N GLU A 279 -15.28 -11.31 9.03
CA GLU A 279 -16.26 -12.41 8.90
C GLU A 279 -16.22 -13.39 10.08
N HIS A 280 -15.07 -13.45 10.78
CA HIS A 280 -14.81 -14.44 11.83
C HIS A 280 -14.78 -13.86 13.25
N ALA A 281 -15.07 -12.57 13.42
CA ALA A 281 -15.12 -11.93 14.74
C ALA A 281 -16.06 -10.73 14.75
N GLU A 282 -16.90 -10.64 15.78
CA GLU A 282 -17.78 -9.49 15.99
C GLU A 282 -16.97 -8.28 16.50
N ASP A 283 -17.38 -7.07 16.10
CA ASP A 283 -16.78 -5.80 16.52
C ASP A 283 -15.29 -5.64 16.14
N VAL A 284 -14.87 -6.35 15.09
CA VAL A 284 -13.55 -6.27 14.50
C VAL A 284 -13.68 -5.79 13.05
N TYR A 285 -12.87 -4.80 12.67
CA TYR A 285 -12.85 -4.20 11.34
C TYR A 285 -11.43 -4.23 10.77
N ALA A 286 -11.31 -4.25 9.44
CA ALA A 286 -10.01 -4.05 8.80
C ALA A 286 -10.10 -2.96 7.74
N VAL A 287 -9.03 -2.15 7.63
CA VAL A 287 -8.91 -1.07 6.64
C VAL A 287 -7.52 -1.01 6.02
N GLY A 288 -7.46 -0.65 4.75
CA GLY A 288 -6.23 -0.58 3.97
C GLY A 288 -5.74 -1.95 3.51
N ASP A 289 -4.43 -2.04 3.26
CA ASP A 289 -3.86 -3.22 2.59
C ASP A 289 -4.09 -4.55 3.32
N ILE A 290 -4.36 -4.52 4.63
CA ILE A 290 -4.62 -5.73 5.44
C ILE A 290 -6.00 -6.35 5.17
N ALA A 291 -6.97 -5.56 4.70
CA ALA A 291 -8.31 -6.04 4.40
C ALA A 291 -8.31 -6.85 3.09
N ASP A 292 -8.96 -8.03 3.11
CA ASP A 292 -9.17 -8.83 1.91
C ASP A 292 -10.45 -8.37 1.20
N VAL A 293 -10.29 -7.37 0.36
CA VAL A 293 -11.37 -6.81 -0.47
C VAL A 293 -10.96 -6.81 -1.94
N PRO A 294 -11.90 -6.96 -2.89
CA PRO A 294 -11.62 -7.00 -4.32
C PRO A 294 -11.35 -5.60 -4.91
N THR A 295 -10.45 -4.84 -4.26
CA THR A 295 -10.03 -3.50 -4.68
C THR A 295 -8.51 -3.45 -4.86
N SER A 296 -8.00 -2.29 -5.24
CA SER A 296 -6.55 -2.04 -5.24
C SER A 296 -6.05 -1.83 -3.82
N LYS A 297 -4.94 -2.46 -3.43
CA LYS A 297 -4.24 -2.16 -2.16
C LYS A 297 -3.54 -0.80 -2.28
N ALA A 298 -4.33 0.27 -2.17
CA ALA A 298 -3.88 1.65 -2.40
C ALA A 298 -4.28 2.60 -1.27
N GLY A 299 -3.47 3.64 -1.03
CA GLY A 299 -3.74 4.61 0.04
C GLY A 299 -5.05 5.38 -0.13
N SER A 300 -5.54 5.61 -1.36
CA SER A 300 -6.85 6.21 -1.62
C SER A 300 -8.00 5.32 -1.16
N VAL A 301 -7.89 4.01 -1.38
CA VAL A 301 -8.87 3.01 -0.92
C VAL A 301 -8.93 3.04 0.61
N ALA A 302 -7.78 2.98 1.29
CA ALA A 302 -7.72 3.06 2.74
C ALA A 302 -8.39 4.32 3.34
N HIS A 303 -8.38 5.46 2.61
CA HIS A 303 -9.11 6.66 3.03
C HIS A 303 -10.64 6.48 2.97
N TYR A 304 -11.14 5.88 1.89
CA TYR A 304 -12.57 5.64 1.74
C TYR A 304 -13.07 4.60 2.74
N GLU A 305 -12.35 3.50 2.88
CA GLU A 305 -12.63 2.46 3.87
C GLU A 305 -12.67 3.02 5.31
N ALA A 306 -11.67 3.81 5.68
CA ALA A 306 -11.58 4.41 7.00
C ALA A 306 -12.77 5.34 7.32
N ALA A 307 -13.29 6.06 6.32
CA ALA A 307 -14.47 6.90 6.49
C ALA A 307 -15.72 6.06 6.79
N GLU A 308 -15.94 4.99 6.02
CA GLU A 308 -17.09 4.09 6.18
C GLU A 308 -17.05 3.34 7.52
N VAL A 309 -15.88 2.82 7.91
CA VAL A 309 -15.72 2.13 9.20
C VAL A 309 -15.91 3.10 10.38
N ALA A 310 -15.42 4.35 10.29
CA ALA A 310 -15.64 5.34 11.34
C ALA A 310 -17.13 5.67 11.53
N ASP A 311 -17.88 5.83 10.42
CA ASP A 311 -19.32 6.06 10.48
C ASP A 311 -20.09 4.88 11.08
N ARG A 312 -19.64 3.66 10.75
CA ARG A 312 -20.23 2.43 11.26
C ARG A 312 -19.96 2.26 12.76
N ILE A 313 -18.74 2.45 13.22
CA ILE A 313 -18.40 2.39 14.65
C ILE A 313 -19.15 3.46 15.44
N ALA A 314 -19.18 4.72 14.95
CA ALA A 314 -19.91 5.78 15.62
C ALA A 314 -21.43 5.50 15.74
N SER A 315 -22.00 4.84 14.73
CA SER A 315 -23.41 4.41 14.80
C SER A 315 -23.61 3.33 15.87
N ARG A 316 -22.69 2.35 15.98
CA ARG A 316 -22.77 1.29 16.99
C ARG A 316 -22.65 1.83 18.41
N VAL A 317 -21.69 2.72 18.66
CA VAL A 317 -21.51 3.42 19.95
C VAL A 317 -22.82 4.09 20.42
N ARG A 318 -23.64 4.55 19.47
CA ARG A 318 -24.94 5.21 19.74
C ARG A 318 -26.15 4.29 19.69
N ASP A 319 -25.95 2.97 19.68
CA ASP A 319 -27.02 1.98 19.50
C ASP A 319 -27.89 2.23 18.25
N GLN A 320 -27.27 2.78 17.17
CA GLN A 320 -27.93 3.05 15.90
C GLN A 320 -27.53 1.98 14.86
N GLN A 321 -28.44 1.72 13.93
CA GLN A 321 -28.12 0.84 12.80
C GLN A 321 -27.17 1.58 11.84
N PRO A 322 -25.95 1.03 11.57
CA PRO A 322 -25.07 1.60 10.58
C PRO A 322 -25.69 1.58 9.18
N ILE A 323 -25.61 2.68 8.46
CA ILE A 323 -26.03 2.80 7.06
C ILE A 323 -24.85 2.98 6.10
N ALA A 324 -23.67 3.24 6.64
CA ALA A 324 -22.42 3.34 5.87
C ALA A 324 -22.13 2.02 5.14
N SER A 325 -21.76 2.11 3.88
CA SER A 325 -21.49 0.96 3.00
C SER A 325 -20.43 1.31 1.99
N PHE A 326 -19.29 0.67 2.09
CA PHE A 326 -18.21 0.81 1.13
C PHE A 326 -18.62 0.24 -0.23
N ASP A 327 -18.41 0.98 -1.29
CA ASP A 327 -18.78 0.62 -2.65
C ASP A 327 -17.61 0.15 -3.51
N GLY A 328 -16.41 0.01 -2.91
CA GLY A 328 -15.18 -0.38 -3.62
C GLY A 328 -14.47 0.78 -4.32
N LYS A 329 -14.84 2.01 -4.00
CA LYS A 329 -14.28 3.20 -4.65
C LYS A 329 -12.76 3.19 -4.63
N THR A 330 -12.19 3.21 -5.82
CA THR A 330 -10.75 3.22 -6.07
C THR A 330 -10.40 4.33 -7.04
N VAL A 331 -9.43 5.17 -6.67
CA VAL A 331 -8.86 6.19 -7.56
C VAL A 331 -7.34 6.07 -7.46
N CYS A 332 -6.69 5.77 -8.59
CA CYS A 332 -5.24 5.68 -8.67
C CYS A 332 -4.70 6.57 -9.79
N PHE A 333 -3.78 7.45 -9.45
CA PHE A 333 -2.98 8.15 -10.45
C PHE A 333 -1.85 7.25 -10.94
N ILE A 334 -1.54 7.29 -12.22
CA ILE A 334 -0.47 6.51 -12.86
C ILE A 334 0.42 7.47 -13.63
N GLU A 335 1.68 7.61 -13.22
CA GLU A 335 2.67 8.35 -13.99
C GLU A 335 2.95 7.61 -15.31
N THR A 336 2.99 8.34 -16.40
CA THR A 336 3.32 7.82 -17.74
C THR A 336 4.67 8.32 -18.24
N GLY A 337 5.38 8.99 -17.37
CA GLY A 337 6.70 9.59 -17.57
C GLY A 337 6.99 10.55 -16.42
N MET A 338 7.98 11.39 -16.58
CA MET A 338 8.44 12.32 -15.54
C MET A 338 7.59 13.61 -15.44
N ASP A 339 6.70 13.86 -16.42
CA ASP A 339 5.92 15.10 -16.54
C ASP A 339 4.46 14.86 -16.92
N GLU A 340 4.03 13.63 -17.11
CA GLU A 340 2.68 13.26 -17.52
C GLU A 340 2.16 12.11 -16.68
N ALA A 341 0.87 12.13 -16.43
CA ALA A 341 0.16 11.05 -15.71
C ALA A 341 -1.24 10.86 -16.29
N THR A 342 -1.78 9.69 -16.05
CA THR A 342 -3.19 9.37 -16.17
C THR A 342 -3.77 9.05 -14.81
N PHE A 343 -5.07 8.79 -14.74
CA PHE A 343 -5.67 8.16 -13.58
C PHE A 343 -6.74 7.15 -13.99
N VAL A 344 -6.95 6.20 -13.14
CA VAL A 344 -8.02 5.21 -13.23
C VAL A 344 -8.95 5.39 -12.05
N ASP A 345 -10.24 5.30 -12.30
CA ASP A 345 -11.28 5.26 -11.28
C ASP A 345 -12.27 4.11 -11.56
N PHE A 346 -12.69 3.44 -10.50
CA PHE A 346 -13.67 2.37 -10.53
C PHE A 346 -14.25 2.10 -9.13
N ASP A 347 -15.30 1.32 -9.09
CA ASP A 347 -15.95 0.78 -7.90
C ASP A 347 -16.43 -0.65 -8.16
N TYR A 348 -17.16 -1.29 -7.24
CA TYR A 348 -17.68 -2.65 -7.42
C TYR A 348 -18.70 -2.77 -8.57
N GLY A 349 -19.33 -1.69 -8.96
CA GLY A 349 -20.36 -1.65 -10.01
C GLY A 349 -19.86 -1.15 -11.36
N SER A 350 -18.62 -0.69 -11.47
CA SER A 350 -18.08 -0.07 -12.68
C SER A 350 -16.74 -0.66 -13.09
N GLU A 351 -16.54 -0.81 -14.41
CA GLU A 351 -15.25 -1.21 -14.97
C GLU A 351 -14.25 -0.06 -14.86
N PRO A 352 -12.94 -0.37 -14.62
CA PRO A 352 -11.89 0.64 -14.59
C PRO A 352 -11.80 1.43 -15.89
N THR A 353 -11.83 2.74 -15.79
CA THR A 353 -11.71 3.66 -16.94
C THR A 353 -10.42 4.46 -16.85
N MET A 354 -9.63 4.40 -17.94
CA MET A 354 -8.38 5.14 -18.05
C MET A 354 -8.64 6.50 -18.73
N ARG A 355 -7.96 7.54 -18.24
CA ARG A 355 -7.96 8.86 -18.89
C ARG A 355 -6.77 8.98 -19.82
N GLU A 356 -6.86 9.87 -20.83
CA GLU A 356 -5.70 10.21 -21.64
C GLU A 356 -4.63 10.86 -20.76
N PRO A 357 -3.36 10.43 -20.88
CA PRO A 357 -2.25 11.03 -20.13
C PRO A 357 -2.10 12.52 -20.40
N SER A 358 -1.77 13.29 -19.38
CA SER A 358 -1.56 14.72 -19.54
C SER A 358 -0.75 15.33 -18.39
N LYS A 359 -0.11 16.48 -18.66
CA LYS A 359 0.57 17.31 -17.66
C LYS A 359 -0.36 17.83 -16.54
N PRO A 360 -1.60 18.27 -16.82
CA PRO A 360 -2.53 18.67 -15.77
C PRO A 360 -2.84 17.54 -14.77
N ILE A 361 -2.96 16.29 -15.23
CA ILE A 361 -3.17 15.14 -14.34
C ILE A 361 -1.93 14.89 -13.49
N HIS A 362 -0.73 14.97 -14.07
CA HIS A 362 0.52 14.88 -13.32
C HIS A 362 0.59 15.95 -12.20
N TRP A 363 0.27 17.21 -12.51
CA TRP A 363 0.23 18.26 -11.49
C TRP A 363 -0.84 18.00 -10.42
N SER A 364 -1.97 17.44 -10.81
CA SER A 364 -3.01 17.03 -9.85
C SER A 364 -2.51 15.93 -8.91
N LYS A 365 -1.78 14.93 -9.43
CA LYS A 365 -1.12 13.90 -8.63
C LYS A 365 -0.10 14.48 -7.66
N LEU A 366 0.76 15.39 -8.13
CA LEU A 366 1.73 16.07 -7.26
C LEU A 366 1.02 16.88 -6.17
N GLY A 367 -0.03 17.61 -6.51
CA GLY A 367 -0.86 18.34 -5.54
C GLY A 367 -1.53 17.42 -4.51
N TYR A 368 -2.03 16.27 -4.94
CA TYR A 368 -2.57 15.25 -4.05
C TYR A 368 -1.48 14.71 -3.09
N ASN A 369 -0.29 14.39 -3.61
CA ASN A 369 0.83 13.92 -2.79
C ASN A 369 1.25 14.97 -1.75
N GLU A 370 1.32 16.25 -2.11
CA GLU A 370 1.66 17.34 -1.18
C GLU A 370 0.57 17.56 -0.12
N SER A 371 -0.70 17.34 -0.48
CA SER A 371 -1.84 17.49 0.44
C SER A 371 -2.06 16.28 1.37
N TYR A 372 -1.36 15.18 1.15
CA TYR A 372 -1.55 13.93 1.90
C TYR A 372 -1.59 14.13 3.43
N TRP A 373 -0.65 14.93 3.96
CA TRP A 373 -0.58 15.18 5.39
C TRP A 373 -1.76 15.97 5.96
N LEU A 374 -2.54 16.63 5.10
CA LEU A 374 -3.79 17.28 5.48
C LEU A 374 -4.97 16.29 5.42
N THR A 375 -5.02 15.44 4.38
CA THR A 375 -6.04 14.41 4.25
C THR A 375 -5.93 13.35 5.36
N ALA A 376 -4.71 12.93 5.71
CA ALA A 376 -4.45 12.01 6.83
C ALA A 376 -4.93 12.56 8.17
N ARG A 377 -4.96 13.89 8.32
CA ARG A 377 -5.49 14.60 9.50
C ARG A 377 -6.99 14.91 9.43
N GLY A 378 -7.67 14.48 8.37
CA GLY A 378 -9.09 14.76 8.18
C GLY A 378 -9.43 16.23 7.90
N LEU A 379 -8.46 17.06 7.47
CA LEU A 379 -8.66 18.50 7.24
C LEU A 379 -9.21 18.84 5.85
N ILE A 380 -9.10 17.93 4.89
CA ILE A 380 -9.66 18.03 3.53
C ILE A 380 -10.14 16.67 3.06
#